data_3fd654665741cd243f970a485f34452d
#
_entry.id   3fd654665741cd243f970a485f34452d
#
_cell.length_a   1.000
_cell.length_b   1.000
_cell.length_c   1.000
_cell.angle_alpha   90.00
_cell.angle_beta   90.00
_cell.angle_gamma   90.00
#
_symmetry.space_group_name_H-M   'P 1'
#
loop_
_entity.id
_entity.type
_entity.pdbx_description
1 polymer ?
#
loop_
_entity_poly.entity_id
_entity_poly.type
_entity_poly.pdbx_seq_one_letter_code
_entity_poly.pdbx_strand_id
1 'polypeptide(L)'
;MRLEDVRLRYHRGGPWVLRGVTAQLDPGEVAVVLGRNGAGKSTLLQLCAGALRPVRGRVVDRPRHVGWVPERFPADQPFTVARYLTAMGRIAGLGRAEADRAVIRWTDRLGLTPFRAVRLPELSKGTAQKVGLAQAMLRIPGLLVLDEPWEGLDAAARGLVPELIDEVLAGGGAVLVSDHRGETVRLPGARHWTVTDGLVTEEQTTGPSAVAVVEVAVPAARLAGTVARLRADGHHILRVREPTAPPPEAAAPPVAVPPSQATAPPLADPPPGGGSAGGPALGGRAGEVAR
;
A
#
# COMPACT_ATOMS: atom_id res chain seq x y z
N MET A 1 -19.77 -14.20 5.20
CA MET A 1 -19.95 -14.31 3.73
C MET A 1 -19.67 -15.73 3.29
N ARG A 2 -20.50 -16.29 2.37
CA ARG A 2 -20.28 -17.66 1.85
C ARG A 2 -20.35 -17.67 0.33
N LEU A 3 -19.50 -18.47 -0.28
CA LEU A 3 -19.48 -18.81 -1.70
C LEU A 3 -20.05 -20.23 -1.85
N GLU A 4 -21.05 -20.42 -2.68
CA GLU A 4 -21.75 -21.71 -2.88
C GLU A 4 -21.67 -22.10 -4.35
N ASP A 5 -20.87 -23.11 -4.69
CA ASP A 5 -20.59 -23.62 -6.05
C ASP A 5 -20.38 -22.52 -7.10
N VAL A 6 -19.58 -21.52 -6.74
CA VAL A 6 -19.39 -20.33 -7.59
C VAL A 6 -18.56 -20.67 -8.81
N ARG A 7 -19.13 -20.39 -9.99
CA ARG A 7 -18.44 -20.53 -11.29
C ARG A 7 -18.49 -19.23 -12.05
N LEU A 8 -17.36 -18.82 -12.61
CA LEU A 8 -17.23 -17.59 -13.37
C LEU A 8 -16.40 -17.80 -14.63
N ARG A 9 -16.83 -17.18 -15.72
CA ARG A 9 -16.12 -17.00 -16.98
C ARG A 9 -16.47 -15.63 -17.55
N TYR A 10 -15.57 -15.00 -18.26
CA TYR A 10 -15.78 -13.65 -18.78
C TYR A 10 -16.65 -13.61 -20.05
N HIS A 11 -16.66 -14.68 -20.83
CA HIS A 11 -17.42 -14.74 -22.10
C HIS A 11 -18.22 -16.04 -22.18
N ARG A 12 -19.38 -15.98 -22.88
CA ARG A 12 -20.14 -17.18 -23.23
C ARG A 12 -19.25 -18.11 -24.06
N GLY A 13 -19.10 -19.38 -23.65
CA GLY A 13 -18.24 -20.36 -24.33
C GLY A 13 -16.75 -20.27 -23.99
N GLY A 14 -16.29 -19.23 -23.26
CA GLY A 14 -14.92 -19.12 -22.81
C GLY A 14 -14.57 -20.09 -21.67
N PRO A 15 -13.28 -20.23 -21.35
CA PRO A 15 -12.84 -21.10 -20.27
C PRO A 15 -13.37 -20.60 -18.93
N TRP A 16 -13.64 -21.54 -18.03
CA TRP A 16 -13.98 -21.22 -16.66
C TRP A 16 -12.74 -20.71 -15.91
N VAL A 17 -12.84 -19.52 -15.34
CA VAL A 17 -11.82 -18.93 -14.47
C VAL A 17 -12.01 -19.41 -13.03
N LEU A 18 -13.28 -19.53 -12.58
CA LEU A 18 -13.62 -20.18 -11.31
C LEU A 18 -14.55 -21.38 -11.62
N ARG A 19 -14.32 -22.51 -10.95
CA ARG A 19 -14.88 -23.82 -11.33
C ARG A 19 -15.66 -24.53 -10.23
N GLY A 20 -16.46 -23.80 -9.45
CA GLY A 20 -17.24 -24.38 -8.36
C GLY A 20 -16.60 -24.12 -7.00
N VAL A 21 -16.26 -22.86 -6.78
CA VAL A 21 -15.68 -22.41 -5.52
C VAL A 21 -16.72 -22.44 -4.42
N THR A 22 -16.41 -23.17 -3.35
CA THR A 22 -17.18 -23.19 -2.09
C THR A 22 -16.22 -22.81 -0.96
N ALA A 23 -16.50 -21.69 -0.29
CA ALA A 23 -15.67 -21.17 0.78
C ALA A 23 -16.51 -20.28 1.71
N GLN A 24 -16.06 -20.11 2.93
CA GLN A 24 -16.71 -19.26 3.93
C GLN A 24 -15.69 -18.35 4.61
N LEU A 25 -16.06 -17.11 4.84
CA LEU A 25 -15.30 -16.12 5.59
C LEU A 25 -16.23 -15.45 6.59
N ASP A 26 -15.97 -15.64 7.87
CA ASP A 26 -16.80 -15.14 8.95
C ASP A 26 -16.30 -13.77 9.46
N PRO A 27 -17.18 -12.99 10.14
CA PRO A 27 -16.76 -11.76 10.80
C PRO A 27 -15.60 -12.01 11.76
N GLY A 28 -14.61 -11.12 11.77
CA GLY A 28 -13.40 -11.24 12.58
C GLY A 28 -12.30 -12.11 11.95
N GLU A 29 -12.54 -12.71 10.78
CA GLU A 29 -11.54 -13.54 10.10
C GLU A 29 -10.79 -12.79 9.01
N VAL A 30 -9.55 -13.23 8.79
CA VAL A 30 -8.71 -12.88 7.63
C VAL A 30 -8.50 -14.12 6.78
N ALA A 31 -8.75 -14.00 5.47
CA ALA A 31 -8.32 -15.02 4.52
C ALA A 31 -7.33 -14.44 3.53
N VAL A 32 -6.21 -15.14 3.35
CA VAL A 32 -5.16 -14.81 2.38
C VAL A 32 -5.35 -15.66 1.14
N VAL A 33 -5.51 -15.02 0.00
CA VAL A 33 -5.69 -15.68 -1.29
C VAL A 33 -4.34 -15.86 -1.96
N LEU A 34 -3.90 -17.08 -2.06
CA LEU A 34 -2.64 -17.51 -2.65
C LEU A 34 -2.88 -18.15 -4.03
N GLY A 35 -1.84 -18.21 -4.83
CA GLY A 35 -1.87 -18.87 -6.14
C GLY A 35 -1.01 -18.17 -7.17
N ARG A 36 -0.74 -18.86 -8.29
CA ARG A 36 0.07 -18.32 -9.39
C ARG A 36 -0.65 -17.17 -10.10
N ASN A 37 0.12 -16.35 -10.84
CA ASN A 37 -0.47 -15.33 -11.70
C ASN A 37 -1.37 -16.00 -12.76
N GLY A 38 -2.56 -15.42 -12.96
CA GLY A 38 -3.57 -15.98 -13.86
C GLY A 38 -4.42 -17.13 -13.27
N ALA A 39 -4.19 -17.59 -12.04
CA ALA A 39 -4.98 -18.65 -11.41
C ALA A 39 -6.43 -18.27 -11.10
N GLY A 40 -6.76 -16.96 -11.12
CA GLY A 40 -8.12 -16.48 -10.83
C GLY A 40 -8.25 -15.72 -9.50
N LYS A 41 -7.14 -15.39 -8.80
CA LYS A 41 -7.16 -14.65 -7.53
C LYS A 41 -7.96 -13.35 -7.61
N SER A 42 -7.56 -12.43 -8.49
CA SER A 42 -8.25 -11.14 -8.67
C SER A 42 -9.70 -11.30 -9.08
N THR A 43 -10.03 -12.34 -9.86
CA THR A 43 -11.42 -12.68 -10.22
C THR A 43 -12.23 -13.10 -8.99
N LEU A 44 -11.64 -13.92 -8.10
CA LEU A 44 -12.26 -14.32 -6.85
C LEU A 44 -12.49 -13.11 -5.94
N LEU A 45 -11.48 -12.24 -5.80
CA LEU A 45 -11.57 -11.02 -5.01
C LEU A 45 -12.65 -10.07 -5.53
N GLN A 46 -12.68 -9.80 -6.84
CA GLN A 46 -13.70 -8.97 -7.48
C GLN A 46 -15.11 -9.52 -7.28
N LEU A 47 -15.26 -10.84 -7.33
CA LEU A 47 -16.53 -11.51 -7.09
C LEU A 47 -16.94 -11.35 -5.60
N CYS A 48 -16.03 -11.54 -4.66
CA CYS A 48 -16.27 -11.30 -3.23
C CYS A 48 -16.58 -9.83 -2.94
N ALA A 49 -15.89 -8.90 -3.60
CA ALA A 49 -16.17 -7.46 -3.51
C ALA A 49 -17.53 -7.06 -4.12
N GLY A 50 -18.12 -7.90 -4.97
CA GLY A 50 -19.38 -7.59 -5.66
C GLY A 50 -19.21 -6.86 -6.98
N ALA A 51 -17.97 -6.65 -7.43
CA ALA A 51 -17.66 -6.06 -8.74
C ALA A 51 -18.02 -7.02 -9.90
N LEU A 52 -17.99 -8.34 -9.64
CA LEU A 52 -18.42 -9.37 -10.58
C LEU A 52 -19.59 -10.18 -10.01
N ARG A 53 -20.40 -10.73 -10.92
CA ARG A 53 -21.48 -11.67 -10.58
C ARG A 53 -21.10 -13.06 -11.06
N PRO A 54 -21.40 -14.12 -10.29
CA PRO A 54 -21.14 -15.48 -10.73
C PRO A 54 -22.05 -15.84 -11.90
N VAL A 55 -21.55 -16.70 -12.80
CA VAL A 55 -22.37 -17.29 -13.90
C VAL A 55 -23.24 -18.43 -13.36
N ARG A 56 -22.71 -19.18 -12.37
CA ARG A 56 -23.41 -20.22 -11.62
C ARG A 56 -23.02 -20.13 -10.15
N GLY A 57 -23.86 -20.69 -9.29
CA GLY A 57 -23.68 -20.58 -7.84
C GLY A 57 -24.08 -19.22 -7.32
N ARG A 58 -23.75 -18.92 -6.08
CA ARG A 58 -24.12 -17.66 -5.44
C ARG A 58 -23.13 -17.25 -4.35
N VAL A 59 -23.09 -15.94 -4.08
CA VAL A 59 -22.44 -15.36 -2.92
C VAL A 59 -23.53 -14.90 -1.98
N VAL A 60 -23.56 -15.45 -0.78
CA VAL A 60 -24.57 -15.16 0.25
C VAL A 60 -23.93 -14.48 1.44
N ASP A 61 -24.74 -13.75 2.19
CA ASP A 61 -24.33 -13.05 3.42
C ASP A 61 -23.14 -12.10 3.20
N ARG A 62 -23.02 -11.50 2.01
CA ARG A 62 -22.04 -10.43 1.79
C ARG A 62 -22.43 -9.22 2.61
N PRO A 63 -21.51 -8.64 3.41
CA PRO A 63 -21.77 -7.39 4.11
C PRO A 63 -22.24 -6.28 3.17
N ARG A 64 -23.16 -5.43 3.64
CA ARG A 64 -23.69 -4.31 2.82
C ARG A 64 -22.60 -3.31 2.45
N HIS A 65 -21.58 -3.20 3.29
CA HIS A 65 -20.47 -2.28 3.13
C HIS A 65 -19.20 -3.07 2.85
N VAL A 66 -18.70 -2.93 1.64
CA VAL A 66 -17.47 -3.58 1.18
C VAL A 66 -16.46 -2.50 0.81
N GLY A 67 -15.29 -2.54 1.44
CA GLY A 67 -14.11 -1.81 1.01
C GLY A 67 -13.38 -2.63 -0.04
N TRP A 68 -13.14 -2.07 -1.21
CA TRP A 68 -12.43 -2.74 -2.30
C TRP A 68 -11.22 -1.94 -2.74
N VAL A 69 -10.05 -2.56 -2.70
CA VAL A 69 -8.79 -1.99 -3.20
C VAL A 69 -8.26 -2.92 -4.29
N PRO A 70 -8.37 -2.55 -5.57
CA PRO A 70 -7.82 -3.33 -6.67
C PRO A 70 -6.28 -3.25 -6.69
N GLU A 71 -5.62 -4.21 -7.32
CA GLU A 71 -4.17 -4.21 -7.58
C GLU A 71 -3.70 -2.89 -8.21
N ARG A 72 -4.51 -2.33 -9.10
CA ARG A 72 -4.27 -1.00 -9.69
C ARG A 72 -5.49 -0.13 -9.49
N PHE A 73 -5.31 0.97 -8.78
CA PHE A 73 -6.37 1.96 -8.62
C PHE A 73 -6.65 2.66 -9.97
N PRO A 74 -7.94 2.74 -10.41
CA PRO A 74 -8.32 3.40 -11.66
C PRO A 74 -8.28 4.92 -11.49
N ALA A 75 -7.12 5.52 -11.78
CA ALA A 75 -6.85 6.95 -11.59
C ALA A 75 -7.19 7.82 -12.81
N ASP A 76 -7.87 7.30 -13.82
CA ASP A 76 -8.21 7.98 -15.09
C ASP A 76 -9.38 8.97 -15.00
N GLN A 77 -9.95 9.13 -13.82
CA GLN A 77 -11.11 9.98 -13.58
C GLN A 77 -10.72 11.45 -13.39
N PRO A 78 -11.51 12.41 -13.92
CA PRO A 78 -11.13 13.84 -13.98
C PRO A 78 -11.35 14.59 -12.65
N PHE A 79 -11.28 13.90 -11.50
CA PHE A 79 -11.49 14.50 -10.20
C PHE A 79 -10.18 14.78 -9.48
N THR A 80 -10.19 15.73 -8.55
CA THR A 80 -9.13 15.86 -7.55
C THR A 80 -9.32 14.78 -6.48
N VAL A 81 -8.23 14.43 -5.77
CA VAL A 81 -8.25 13.45 -4.67
C VAL A 81 -9.36 13.77 -3.66
N ALA A 82 -9.42 15.02 -3.17
CA ALA A 82 -10.42 15.40 -2.19
C ALA A 82 -11.85 15.26 -2.73
N ARG A 83 -12.10 15.75 -3.96
CA ARG A 83 -13.44 15.66 -4.56
C ARG A 83 -13.88 14.23 -4.80
N TYR A 84 -12.96 13.39 -5.26
CA TYR A 84 -13.20 11.97 -5.46
C TYR A 84 -13.56 11.28 -4.13
N LEU A 85 -12.72 11.42 -3.12
CA LEU A 85 -12.95 10.78 -1.81
C LEU A 85 -14.23 11.28 -1.15
N THR A 86 -14.53 12.58 -1.22
CA THR A 86 -15.81 13.12 -0.69
C THR A 86 -17.02 12.48 -1.42
N ALA A 87 -16.96 12.36 -2.75
CA ALA A 87 -18.02 11.71 -3.52
C ALA A 87 -18.17 10.23 -3.12
N MET A 88 -17.07 9.50 -2.99
CA MET A 88 -17.09 8.09 -2.57
C MET A 88 -17.61 7.91 -1.14
N GLY A 89 -17.25 8.80 -0.22
CA GLY A 89 -17.80 8.81 1.14
C GLY A 89 -19.33 8.98 1.15
N ARG A 90 -19.85 9.86 0.30
CA ARG A 90 -21.29 10.03 0.15
C ARG A 90 -21.98 8.81 -0.46
N ILE A 91 -21.39 8.19 -1.47
CA ILE A 91 -21.87 6.93 -2.05
C ILE A 91 -21.88 5.83 -0.98
N ALA A 92 -20.89 5.83 -0.09
CA ALA A 92 -20.82 4.92 1.05
C ALA A 92 -21.85 5.23 2.14
N GLY A 93 -22.69 6.26 1.97
CA GLY A 93 -23.79 6.63 2.88
C GLY A 93 -23.39 7.58 4.01
N LEU A 94 -22.20 8.20 3.95
CA LEU A 94 -21.80 9.22 4.90
C LEU A 94 -22.55 10.55 4.64
N GLY A 95 -22.95 11.25 5.70
CA GLY A 95 -23.40 12.62 5.61
C GLY A 95 -22.28 13.55 5.10
N ARG A 96 -22.64 14.76 4.62
CA ARG A 96 -21.63 15.68 4.04
C ARG A 96 -20.48 15.98 5.01
N ALA A 97 -20.81 16.44 6.21
CA ALA A 97 -19.79 16.77 7.22
C ALA A 97 -18.99 15.56 7.68
N GLU A 98 -19.60 14.38 7.68
CA GLU A 98 -18.93 13.12 8.04
C GLU A 98 -17.96 12.69 6.93
N ALA A 99 -18.38 12.78 5.66
CA ALA A 99 -17.52 12.51 4.52
C ALA A 99 -16.29 13.44 4.51
N ASP A 100 -16.49 14.74 4.73
CA ASP A 100 -15.41 15.72 4.77
C ASP A 100 -14.42 15.42 5.91
N ARG A 101 -14.91 15.07 7.12
CA ARG A 101 -14.04 14.63 8.23
C ARG A 101 -13.28 13.33 7.91
N ALA A 102 -13.95 12.37 7.29
CA ALA A 102 -13.32 11.12 6.90
C ALA A 102 -12.21 11.34 5.86
N VAL A 103 -12.46 12.20 4.87
CA VAL A 103 -11.45 12.57 3.87
C VAL A 103 -10.24 13.23 4.52
N ILE A 104 -10.43 14.17 5.43
CA ILE A 104 -9.33 14.80 6.17
C ILE A 104 -8.51 13.73 6.89
N ARG A 105 -9.16 12.93 7.73
CA ARG A 105 -8.51 11.88 8.52
C ARG A 105 -7.69 10.92 7.67
N TRP A 106 -8.27 10.40 6.58
CA TRP A 106 -7.61 9.39 5.75
C TRP A 106 -6.53 9.99 4.86
N THR A 107 -6.70 11.21 4.36
CA THR A 107 -5.63 11.86 3.61
C THR A 107 -4.44 12.22 4.49
N ASP A 108 -4.66 12.61 5.74
CA ASP A 108 -3.57 12.87 6.68
C ASP A 108 -2.82 11.58 7.02
N ARG A 109 -3.55 10.52 7.39
CA ARG A 109 -2.96 9.25 7.80
C ARG A 109 -2.13 8.58 6.69
N LEU A 110 -2.56 8.69 5.44
CA LEU A 110 -1.89 8.08 4.28
C LEU A 110 -0.90 9.02 3.58
N GLY A 111 -0.64 10.22 4.15
CA GLY A 111 0.28 11.20 3.57
C GLY A 111 -0.22 11.79 2.25
N LEU A 112 -1.53 11.85 2.05
CA LEU A 112 -2.17 12.39 0.85
C LEU A 112 -2.53 13.88 0.97
N THR A 113 -2.28 14.52 2.10
CA THR A 113 -2.62 15.93 2.34
C THR A 113 -2.08 16.88 1.29
N PRO A 114 -0.80 16.75 0.83
CA PRO A 114 -0.28 17.60 -0.26
C PRO A 114 -0.97 17.37 -1.61
N PHE A 115 -1.61 16.21 -1.79
CA PHE A 115 -2.22 15.79 -3.05
C PHE A 115 -3.73 16.04 -3.12
N ARG A 116 -4.36 16.61 -2.09
CA ARG A 116 -5.83 16.81 -2.05
C ARG A 116 -6.39 17.56 -3.24
N ALA A 117 -5.66 18.56 -3.73
CA ALA A 117 -6.06 19.38 -4.88
C ALA A 117 -5.54 18.83 -6.23
N VAL A 118 -4.69 17.81 -6.21
CA VAL A 118 -4.12 17.19 -7.42
C VAL A 118 -5.16 16.29 -8.06
N ARG A 119 -5.20 16.25 -9.39
CA ARG A 119 -6.10 15.36 -10.14
C ARG A 119 -5.60 13.92 -10.10
N LEU A 120 -6.53 12.97 -10.08
CA LEU A 120 -6.19 11.54 -10.03
C LEU A 120 -5.24 11.09 -11.14
N PRO A 121 -5.41 11.52 -12.44
CA PRO A 121 -4.50 11.12 -13.51
C PRO A 121 -3.07 11.64 -13.36
N GLU A 122 -2.86 12.64 -12.52
CA GLU A 122 -1.54 13.26 -12.29
C GLU A 122 -0.76 12.57 -11.16
N LEU A 123 -1.38 11.61 -10.48
CA LEU A 123 -0.77 10.91 -9.36
C LEU A 123 0.20 9.82 -9.82
N SER A 124 1.26 9.60 -9.06
CA SER A 124 2.07 8.39 -9.20
C SER A 124 1.25 7.13 -8.87
N LYS A 125 1.66 5.96 -9.39
CA LYS A 125 1.00 4.67 -9.09
C LYS A 125 0.83 4.47 -7.57
N GLY A 126 1.89 4.73 -6.78
CA GLY A 126 1.84 4.55 -5.33
C GLY A 126 0.92 5.55 -4.64
N THR A 127 0.90 6.81 -5.07
CA THR A 127 -0.02 7.82 -4.52
C THR A 127 -1.48 7.48 -4.87
N ALA A 128 -1.74 7.02 -6.09
CA ALA A 128 -3.06 6.57 -6.51
C ALA A 128 -3.52 5.34 -5.71
N GLN A 129 -2.62 4.40 -5.42
CA GLN A 129 -2.94 3.24 -4.57
C GLN A 129 -3.31 3.64 -3.14
N LYS A 130 -2.65 4.65 -2.56
CA LYS A 130 -3.03 5.24 -1.27
C LYS A 130 -4.44 5.85 -1.30
N VAL A 131 -4.85 6.45 -2.42
CA VAL A 131 -6.23 6.94 -2.60
C VAL A 131 -7.22 5.78 -2.56
N GLY A 132 -6.89 4.64 -3.17
CA GLY A 132 -7.70 3.41 -3.09
C GLY A 132 -7.86 2.91 -1.65
N LEU A 133 -6.79 2.89 -0.86
CA LEU A 133 -6.84 2.55 0.56
C LEU A 133 -7.71 3.55 1.34
N ALA A 134 -7.52 4.86 1.12
CA ALA A 134 -8.36 5.88 1.74
C ALA A 134 -9.84 5.66 1.43
N GLN A 135 -10.18 5.43 0.16
CA GLN A 135 -11.55 5.17 -0.28
C GLN A 135 -12.18 3.98 0.43
N ALA A 136 -11.46 2.85 0.51
CA ALA A 136 -11.97 1.64 1.13
C ALA A 136 -12.30 1.81 2.62
N MET A 137 -11.63 2.76 3.28
CA MET A 137 -11.68 3.02 4.71
C MET A 137 -12.46 4.30 5.10
N LEU A 138 -13.03 5.04 4.14
CA LEU A 138 -13.85 6.23 4.45
C LEU A 138 -14.96 5.93 5.46
N ARG A 139 -15.54 4.76 5.33
CA ARG A 139 -16.42 4.11 6.29
C ARG A 139 -15.89 2.73 6.57
N ILE A 140 -15.71 2.33 7.84
CA ILE A 140 -15.19 1.01 8.19
C ILE A 140 -16.07 -0.07 7.55
N PRO A 141 -15.52 -0.92 6.68
CA PRO A 141 -16.30 -1.91 5.96
C PRO A 141 -16.56 -3.16 6.80
N GLY A 142 -17.70 -3.84 6.54
CA GLY A 142 -17.95 -5.18 7.06
C GLY A 142 -17.15 -6.28 6.34
N LEU A 143 -16.64 -5.97 5.13
CA LEU A 143 -15.70 -6.81 4.38
C LEU A 143 -14.69 -5.89 3.69
N LEU A 144 -13.43 -6.04 4.00
CA LEU A 144 -12.33 -5.39 3.28
C LEU A 144 -11.68 -6.38 2.33
N VAL A 145 -11.66 -6.04 1.04
CA VAL A 145 -11.05 -6.87 0.00
C VAL A 145 -9.86 -6.11 -0.59
N LEU A 146 -8.68 -6.72 -0.55
CA LEU A 146 -7.42 -6.12 -0.94
C LEU A 146 -6.72 -6.99 -1.98
N ASP A 147 -6.50 -6.47 -3.18
CA ASP A 147 -5.77 -7.16 -4.23
C ASP A 147 -4.33 -6.62 -4.30
N GLU A 148 -3.38 -7.38 -3.77
CA GLU A 148 -1.96 -7.05 -3.69
C GLU A 148 -1.68 -5.63 -3.15
N PRO A 149 -2.23 -5.28 -1.98
CA PRO A 149 -2.31 -3.90 -1.51
C PRO A 149 -0.95 -3.24 -1.26
N TRP A 150 0.12 -4.01 -1.11
CA TRP A 150 1.49 -3.49 -0.86
C TRP A 150 2.20 -3.04 -2.13
N GLU A 151 1.67 -3.40 -3.32
CA GLU A 151 2.35 -3.08 -4.55
C GLU A 151 2.36 -1.57 -4.84
N GLY A 152 3.55 -1.03 -5.11
CA GLY A 152 3.75 0.40 -5.40
C GLY A 152 3.70 1.32 -4.19
N LEU A 153 3.40 0.82 -2.98
CA LEU A 153 3.43 1.62 -1.76
C LEU A 153 4.86 1.85 -1.26
N ASP A 154 5.10 3.02 -0.68
CA ASP A 154 6.32 3.29 0.11
C ASP A 154 6.31 2.53 1.45
N ALA A 155 7.46 2.51 2.13
CA ALA A 155 7.62 1.76 3.37
C ALA A 155 6.63 2.17 4.47
N ALA A 156 6.33 3.47 4.58
CA ALA A 156 5.40 3.99 5.58
C ALA A 156 3.97 3.50 5.30
N ALA A 157 3.50 3.63 4.05
CA ALA A 157 2.17 3.16 3.66
C ALA A 157 2.03 1.63 3.73
N ARG A 158 3.08 0.87 3.43
CA ARG A 158 3.09 -0.59 3.63
C ARG A 158 2.88 -0.97 5.08
N GLY A 159 3.51 -0.23 6.02
CA GLY A 159 3.33 -0.44 7.45
C GLY A 159 1.90 -0.21 7.93
N LEU A 160 1.14 0.66 7.26
CA LEU A 160 -0.26 0.94 7.61
C LEU A 160 -1.23 -0.17 7.18
N VAL A 161 -0.91 -0.99 6.17
CA VAL A 161 -1.85 -2.02 5.68
C VAL A 161 -2.26 -3.01 6.79
N PRO A 162 -1.35 -3.58 7.61
CA PRO A 162 -1.75 -4.40 8.74
C PRO A 162 -2.64 -3.67 9.74
N GLU A 163 -2.36 -2.40 10.04
CA GLU A 163 -3.18 -1.59 10.96
C GLU A 163 -4.61 -1.39 10.44
N LEU A 164 -4.76 -1.18 9.11
CA LEU A 164 -6.09 -1.08 8.49
C LEU A 164 -6.87 -2.39 8.58
N ILE A 165 -6.17 -3.52 8.44
CA ILE A 165 -6.75 -4.86 8.61
C ILE A 165 -7.24 -5.02 10.05
N ASP A 166 -6.39 -4.70 11.02
CA ASP A 166 -6.73 -4.80 12.46
C ASP A 166 -7.93 -3.91 12.83
N GLU A 167 -8.03 -2.71 12.28
CA GLU A 167 -9.18 -1.83 12.50
C GLU A 167 -10.49 -2.43 11.97
N VAL A 168 -10.45 -3.08 10.82
CA VAL A 168 -11.64 -3.73 10.25
C VAL A 168 -12.05 -4.93 11.11
N LEU A 169 -11.10 -5.73 11.56
CA LEU A 169 -11.35 -6.88 12.44
C LEU A 169 -11.90 -6.43 13.80
N ALA A 170 -11.29 -5.39 14.40
CA ALA A 170 -11.77 -4.81 15.65
C ALA A 170 -13.21 -4.24 15.52
N GLY A 171 -13.58 -3.78 14.32
CA GLY A 171 -14.95 -3.36 13.98
C GLY A 171 -15.92 -4.51 13.71
N GLY A 172 -15.49 -5.77 13.86
CA GLY A 172 -16.30 -6.98 13.56
C GLY A 172 -16.43 -7.25 12.06
N GLY A 173 -15.60 -6.64 11.22
CA GLY A 173 -15.52 -6.94 9.80
C GLY A 173 -14.68 -8.17 9.51
N ALA A 174 -14.63 -8.58 8.24
CA ALA A 174 -13.76 -9.63 7.72
C ALA A 174 -12.80 -9.06 6.67
N VAL A 175 -11.70 -9.73 6.42
CA VAL A 175 -10.69 -9.28 5.44
C VAL A 175 -10.33 -10.41 4.49
N LEU A 176 -10.30 -10.09 3.20
CA LEU A 176 -9.82 -10.96 2.14
C LEU A 176 -8.68 -10.25 1.41
N VAL A 177 -7.49 -10.82 1.42
CA VAL A 177 -6.30 -10.19 0.85
C VAL A 177 -5.55 -11.16 -0.04
N SER A 178 -5.15 -10.72 -1.25
CA SER A 178 -4.21 -11.51 -2.06
C SER A 178 -2.78 -11.12 -1.75
N ASP A 179 -1.91 -12.13 -1.79
CA ASP A 179 -0.48 -11.95 -1.62
C ASP A 179 0.30 -12.92 -2.51
N HIS A 180 1.37 -12.44 -3.10
CA HIS A 180 2.32 -13.27 -3.86
C HIS A 180 3.77 -13.08 -3.41
N ARG A 181 4.02 -12.18 -2.46
CA ARG A 181 5.36 -11.81 -1.97
C ARG A 181 5.65 -12.21 -0.54
N GLY A 182 4.67 -12.81 0.16
CA GLY A 182 4.83 -13.20 1.57
C GLY A 182 4.71 -12.04 2.56
N GLU A 183 4.12 -10.90 2.15
CA GLU A 183 3.86 -9.77 3.04
C GLU A 183 2.82 -10.13 4.12
N THR A 184 1.94 -11.09 3.83
CA THR A 184 0.91 -11.61 4.74
C THR A 184 1.45 -12.48 5.88
N VAL A 185 2.74 -12.81 5.88
CA VAL A 185 3.41 -13.47 7.05
C VAL A 185 3.20 -12.65 8.33
N ARG A 186 2.89 -11.36 8.20
CA ARG A 186 2.60 -10.47 9.32
C ARG A 186 1.14 -10.50 9.80
N LEU A 187 0.30 -11.35 9.22
CA LEU A 187 -1.11 -11.51 9.59
C LEU A 187 -1.29 -12.84 10.36
N PRO A 188 -1.04 -12.88 11.67
CA PRO A 188 -1.18 -14.09 12.45
C PRO A 188 -2.63 -14.59 12.47
N GLY A 189 -2.81 -15.91 12.39
CA GLY A 189 -4.15 -16.52 12.41
C GLY A 189 -4.93 -16.41 11.10
N ALA A 190 -4.33 -15.88 10.04
CA ALA A 190 -4.99 -15.82 8.73
C ALA A 190 -5.21 -17.22 8.14
N ARG A 191 -6.40 -17.45 7.58
CA ARG A 191 -6.72 -18.64 6.79
C ARG A 191 -6.08 -18.52 5.41
N HIS A 192 -5.68 -19.62 4.80
CA HIS A 192 -5.09 -19.60 3.46
C HIS A 192 -6.01 -20.26 2.44
N TRP A 193 -6.40 -19.50 1.42
CA TRP A 193 -7.17 -19.95 0.28
C TRP A 193 -6.26 -20.06 -0.94
N THR A 194 -5.87 -21.26 -1.30
CA THR A 194 -5.02 -21.49 -2.48
C THR A 194 -5.87 -21.67 -3.72
N VAL A 195 -5.68 -20.77 -4.70
CA VAL A 195 -6.37 -20.83 -6.00
C VAL A 195 -5.48 -21.57 -7.00
N THR A 196 -5.97 -22.75 -7.45
CA THR A 196 -5.30 -23.57 -8.46
C THR A 196 -6.33 -24.00 -9.50
N ASP A 197 -6.08 -23.73 -10.77
CA ASP A 197 -6.96 -24.09 -11.90
C ASP A 197 -8.43 -23.68 -11.71
N GLY A 198 -8.66 -22.57 -11.05
CA GLY A 198 -9.99 -22.03 -10.78
C GLY A 198 -10.74 -22.71 -9.63
N LEU A 199 -10.10 -23.60 -8.92
CA LEU A 199 -10.59 -24.18 -7.65
C LEU A 199 -9.95 -23.45 -6.47
N VAL A 200 -10.65 -23.41 -5.37
CA VAL A 200 -10.13 -22.91 -4.09
C VAL A 200 -10.03 -24.06 -3.13
N THR A 201 -8.83 -24.29 -2.62
CA THR A 201 -8.58 -25.20 -1.50
C THR A 201 -8.23 -24.37 -0.28
N GLU A 202 -8.83 -24.70 0.83
CA GLU A 202 -8.52 -24.08 2.10
C GLU A 202 -7.56 -24.99 2.89
N GLU A 203 -6.39 -24.42 3.22
CA GLU A 203 -5.51 -25.03 4.22
C GLU A 203 -5.94 -24.53 5.58
N GLN A 204 -6.58 -25.39 6.36
CA GLN A 204 -6.79 -25.11 7.78
C GLN A 204 -5.43 -25.13 8.44
N THR A 205 -4.96 -23.99 8.87
CA THR A 205 -3.80 -23.92 9.76
C THR A 205 -4.23 -24.46 11.12
N THR A 206 -4.25 -25.80 11.25
CA THR A 206 -4.46 -26.47 12.53
C THR A 206 -3.22 -26.26 13.39
N GLY A 207 -3.28 -25.27 14.26
CA GLY A 207 -2.26 -24.99 15.25
C GLY A 207 -1.16 -24.03 14.78
N PRO A 208 -0.34 -23.51 15.69
CA PRO A 208 0.69 -22.55 15.42
C PRO A 208 1.90 -23.22 14.73
N SER A 209 1.76 -23.61 13.48
CA SER A 209 2.92 -23.73 12.60
C SER A 209 3.22 -22.33 12.10
N ALA A 210 3.78 -21.51 12.96
CA ALA A 210 4.39 -20.26 12.55
C ALA A 210 5.54 -20.58 11.59
N VAL A 211 5.25 -20.69 10.30
CA VAL A 211 6.29 -20.79 9.28
C VAL A 211 6.86 -19.38 9.13
N ALA A 212 8.02 -19.16 9.73
CA ALA A 212 8.78 -17.93 9.49
C ALA A 212 9.49 -18.05 8.13
N VAL A 213 9.32 -17.05 7.28
CA VAL A 213 10.14 -16.93 6.06
C VAL A 213 11.43 -16.19 6.44
N VAL A 214 12.55 -16.89 6.32
CA VAL A 214 13.87 -16.32 6.55
C VAL A 214 14.56 -16.15 5.22
N GLU A 215 14.94 -14.91 4.87
CA GLU A 215 15.82 -14.63 3.74
C GLU A 215 17.28 -14.77 4.20
N VAL A 216 18.02 -15.69 3.56
CA VAL A 216 19.42 -15.93 3.88
C VAL A 216 20.27 -15.51 2.69
N ALA A 217 21.17 -14.53 2.89
CA ALA A 217 22.19 -14.20 1.91
C ALA A 217 23.34 -15.18 2.03
N VAL A 218 23.65 -15.89 0.94
CA VAL A 218 24.75 -16.88 0.90
C VAL A 218 25.70 -16.53 -0.22
N PRO A 219 27.03 -16.67 -0.02
CA PRO A 219 27.98 -16.58 -1.11
C PRO A 219 27.63 -17.58 -2.21
N ALA A 220 27.73 -17.18 -3.48
CA ALA A 220 27.35 -18.03 -4.63
C ALA A 220 28.04 -19.42 -4.61
N ALA A 221 29.30 -19.47 -4.20
CA ALA A 221 30.05 -20.72 -4.06
C ALA A 221 29.49 -21.71 -3.01
N ARG A 222 28.67 -21.23 -2.07
CA ARG A 222 28.03 -22.06 -1.02
C ARG A 222 26.55 -22.32 -1.26
N LEU A 223 25.97 -21.76 -2.32
CA LEU A 223 24.53 -21.80 -2.58
C LEU A 223 24.00 -23.24 -2.65
N ALA A 224 24.59 -24.10 -3.49
CA ALA A 224 24.13 -25.46 -3.67
C ALA A 224 24.17 -26.29 -2.36
N GLY A 225 25.26 -26.16 -1.60
CA GLY A 225 25.41 -26.84 -0.30
C GLY A 225 24.44 -26.33 0.76
N THR A 226 24.15 -25.02 0.77
CA THR A 226 23.20 -24.43 1.71
C THR A 226 21.77 -24.85 1.38
N VAL A 227 21.40 -24.85 0.08
CA VAL A 227 20.10 -25.34 -0.38
C VAL A 227 19.89 -26.81 -0.02
N ALA A 228 20.90 -27.66 -0.23
CA ALA A 228 20.83 -29.09 0.12
C ALA A 228 20.63 -29.31 1.63
N ARG A 229 21.35 -28.54 2.46
CA ARG A 229 21.24 -28.60 3.92
C ARG A 229 19.87 -28.16 4.41
N LEU A 230 19.39 -26.98 3.98
CA LEU A 230 18.08 -26.48 4.36
C LEU A 230 16.95 -27.47 4.00
N ARG A 231 17.05 -28.16 2.84
CA ARG A 231 16.10 -29.22 2.48
C ARG A 231 16.21 -30.45 3.38
N ALA A 232 17.43 -30.85 3.72
CA ALA A 232 17.65 -31.98 4.65
C ALA A 232 17.11 -31.68 6.06
N ASP A 233 17.18 -30.41 6.48
CA ASP A 233 16.64 -29.93 7.76
C ASP A 233 15.12 -29.71 7.72
N GLY A 234 14.43 -30.09 6.62
CA GLY A 234 12.98 -30.00 6.48
C GLY A 234 12.46 -28.61 6.09
N HIS A 235 13.33 -27.67 5.70
CA HIS A 235 12.90 -26.34 5.30
C HIS A 235 12.43 -26.31 3.84
N HIS A 236 11.32 -25.61 3.59
CA HIS A 236 10.83 -25.36 2.24
C HIS A 236 11.53 -24.16 1.62
N ILE A 237 12.18 -24.36 0.47
CA ILE A 237 12.85 -23.27 -0.26
C ILE A 237 11.86 -22.68 -1.24
N LEU A 238 11.36 -21.49 -0.94
CA LEU A 238 10.39 -20.77 -1.75
C LEU A 238 11.02 -20.15 -3.00
N ARG A 239 12.26 -19.66 -2.90
CA ARG A 239 12.95 -18.97 -3.98
C ARG A 239 14.46 -18.98 -3.80
N VAL A 240 15.19 -19.11 -4.91
CA VAL A 240 16.62 -18.83 -5.00
C VAL A 240 16.79 -17.70 -6.01
N ARG A 241 17.46 -16.62 -5.62
CA ARG A 241 17.82 -15.51 -6.51
C ARG A 241 19.34 -15.39 -6.55
N GLU A 242 19.91 -15.28 -7.72
CA GLU A 242 21.26 -14.77 -7.85
C GLU A 242 21.19 -13.24 -7.76
N PRO A 243 22.06 -12.57 -7.00
CA PRO A 243 22.08 -11.12 -6.96
C PRO A 243 22.41 -10.61 -8.36
N THR A 244 21.46 -9.94 -8.99
CA THR A 244 21.76 -9.02 -10.07
C THR A 244 22.67 -7.97 -9.46
N ALA A 245 23.87 -7.75 -10.00
CA ALA A 245 25.00 -6.95 -9.52
C ALA A 245 24.70 -6.01 -8.33
N PRO A 246 25.57 -5.94 -7.30
CA PRO A 246 25.33 -5.06 -6.18
C PRO A 246 25.10 -3.63 -6.68
N PRO A 247 24.20 -2.86 -6.05
CA PRO A 247 24.13 -1.43 -6.30
C PRO A 247 25.53 -0.87 -6.09
N PRO A 248 25.99 0.11 -6.90
CA PRO A 248 27.30 0.72 -6.71
C PRO A 248 27.37 1.16 -5.27
N GLU A 249 28.40 0.66 -4.58
CA GLU A 249 28.73 0.99 -3.20
C GLU A 249 28.66 2.51 -3.09
N ALA A 250 27.73 3.01 -2.28
CA ALA A 250 27.63 4.44 -2.03
C ALA A 250 28.98 4.87 -1.50
N ALA A 251 29.73 5.62 -2.31
CA ALA A 251 31.02 6.14 -1.95
C ALA A 251 30.88 6.78 -0.58
N ALA A 252 31.63 6.28 0.38
CA ALA A 252 31.72 6.87 1.71
C ALA A 252 32.00 8.37 1.52
N PRO A 253 31.32 9.25 2.23
CA PRO A 253 31.60 10.68 2.13
C PRO A 253 33.10 10.89 2.43
N PRO A 254 33.79 11.74 1.65
CA PRO A 254 35.20 11.97 1.85
C PRO A 254 35.43 12.43 3.30
N VAL A 255 36.28 11.71 4.00
CA VAL A 255 36.73 12.07 5.34
C VAL A 255 37.29 13.50 5.24
N ALA A 256 36.62 14.44 5.91
CA ALA A 256 37.09 15.81 5.99
C ALA A 256 38.45 15.81 6.66
N VAL A 257 39.48 16.07 5.88
CA VAL A 257 40.83 16.35 6.39
C VAL A 257 40.74 17.70 7.13
N PRO A 258 41.14 17.78 8.41
CA PRO A 258 41.15 19.06 9.13
C PRO A 258 42.11 20.02 8.41
N PRO A 259 41.76 21.30 8.27
CA PRO A 259 42.64 22.26 7.60
C PRO A 259 43.93 22.40 8.40
N SER A 260 45.05 22.07 7.73
CA SER A 260 46.40 22.40 8.18
C SER A 260 46.48 23.90 8.44
N GLN A 261 47.02 24.28 9.58
CA GLN A 261 47.27 25.67 9.98
C GLN A 261 48.09 26.38 8.89
N ALA A 262 47.42 27.20 8.09
CA ALA A 262 48.10 28.12 7.20
C ALA A 262 48.45 29.37 8.01
N THR A 263 49.74 29.60 8.10
CA THR A 263 50.43 30.80 8.57
C THR A 263 49.80 32.08 8.06
N ALA A 264 49.45 32.99 8.95
CA ALA A 264 48.93 34.31 8.63
C ALA A 264 49.93 35.13 7.81
N PRO A 265 49.51 35.84 6.74
CA PRO A 265 50.35 36.85 6.11
C PRO A 265 50.37 38.14 6.94
N PRO A 266 51.45 38.97 6.82
CA PRO A 266 51.58 40.14 7.64
C PRO A 266 50.64 41.29 7.27
N LEU A 267 50.25 42.04 8.28
CA LEU A 267 49.43 43.25 8.21
C LEU A 267 49.99 44.25 7.20
N ALA A 268 49.21 44.68 6.24
CA ALA A 268 49.50 45.85 5.42
C ALA A 268 48.87 47.09 6.04
N ASP A 269 49.66 48.20 6.00
CA ASP A 269 49.35 49.50 6.56
C ASP A 269 48.07 50.15 6.00
N PRO A 270 47.41 51.02 6.79
CA PRO A 270 46.27 51.76 6.36
C PRO A 270 46.62 52.98 5.51
N PRO A 271 45.89 53.34 4.50
CA PRO A 271 46.09 54.61 3.76
C PRO A 271 45.50 55.80 4.52
N PRO A 272 46.08 57.01 4.32
CA PRO A 272 45.72 58.22 5.06
C PRO A 272 44.40 58.86 4.61
N GLY A 273 43.83 59.58 5.53
CA GLY A 273 42.50 60.19 5.46
C GLY A 273 42.32 61.36 4.48
N GLY A 274 41.14 61.68 4.27
CA GLY A 274 40.60 62.90 3.65
C GLY A 274 39.11 62.72 3.58
N GLY A 275 38.32 63.38 4.25
CA GLY A 275 38.06 64.79 4.41
C GLY A 275 36.60 65.04 3.96
N SER A 276 35.79 65.34 4.92
CA SER A 276 34.74 66.33 5.00
C SER A 276 33.50 66.32 4.07
N ALA A 277 32.42 66.50 4.75
CA ALA A 277 31.32 67.41 4.57
C ALA A 277 30.01 66.93 3.97
N GLY A 278 28.95 67.18 4.76
CA GLY A 278 27.67 67.63 4.29
C GLY A 278 26.46 66.77 4.55
N GLY A 279 25.81 66.96 5.69
CA GLY A 279 24.37 66.77 5.80
C GLY A 279 23.68 67.99 5.16
N PRO A 280 22.38 68.22 5.22
CA PRO A 280 21.39 67.66 6.16
C PRO A 280 20.00 67.33 5.55
N ALA A 281 19.19 66.67 6.36
CA ALA A 281 17.80 67.04 6.73
C ALA A 281 16.61 66.84 5.81
N LEU A 282 15.60 66.21 6.44
CA LEU A 282 14.19 66.58 6.54
C LEU A 282 13.16 66.02 5.55
N GLY A 283 12.15 65.46 6.16
CA GLY A 283 10.72 65.55 5.86
C GLY A 283 10.14 64.30 5.23
N GLY A 284 9.17 63.63 5.73
CA GLY A 284 8.07 64.07 6.55
C GLY A 284 6.78 63.55 5.95
N ARG A 285 5.90 62.96 6.80
CA ARG A 285 4.45 62.77 6.62
C ARG A 285 3.98 61.62 5.75
N ALA A 286 3.27 60.54 6.29
CA ALA A 286 1.91 60.61 6.88
C ALA A 286 0.77 60.77 5.84
N GLY A 287 -0.17 59.84 5.88
CA GLY A 287 -1.49 59.90 5.25
C GLY A 287 -1.89 58.49 4.80
N GLU A 288 -2.53 57.71 5.54
CA GLU A 288 -3.95 57.66 6.01
C GLU A 288 -4.99 57.58 4.90
N VAL A 289 -5.95 56.62 5.12
CA VAL A 289 -7.37 56.55 4.75
C VAL A 289 -7.73 55.70 3.51
N ALA A 290 -8.23 54.51 3.77
CA ALA A 290 -9.61 54.00 3.65
C ALA A 290 -10.28 54.01 2.26
N ARG A 291 -10.58 52.84 1.82
CA ARG A 291 -11.96 52.30 1.63
C ARG A 291 -11.90 50.80 1.30
#